data_0ae76c930dc2fe1eb9156fe79b4e2a27
#
_entry.id   0ae76c930dc2fe1eb9156fe79b4e2a27
#
_cell.length_a   1.000
_cell.length_b   1.000
_cell.length_c   1.000
_cell.angle_alpha   90.00
_cell.angle_beta   90.00
_cell.angle_gamma   90.00
#
_symmetry.space_group_name_H-M   'P 1'
#
loop_
_entity.id
_entity.type
_entity.pdbx_description
1 polymer ?
#
loop_
_entity_poly.entity_id
_entity_poly.type
_entity_poly.pdbx_seq_one_letter_code
_entity_poly.pdbx_strand_id
1 'polypeptide(L)'
;MVEQSAVNRLVVGSSPTWGVVFNNFKLMTIIDKLKIGNKTFNSRLMLGTGKYRTVTDTINSIVNSQCDIVTVAVRRLSTNLNNDNISFLNTLNWKNLWLLPNTAGSQTAEDAIRMAFLGHELACQIGQPDNFFVKLEVISDPKYLLPDPIGTLKAAEFLIKKGFTVLPYINCDPMLALHLEDLGCSTVMPLGSPIGSGQGLNNLTNLEIIIENANVPVIIDAGIGSPSEAAKAMEIGADGVLLNTAVAQSKDPERMASAMNLAVQSGRLAYLAGCMEKKHYAAPSSPVDHISQIKQA
;
A
#
# COMPACT_ATOMS: atom_id res chain seq x y z
N MET A 1 29.92 -53.43 20.22
CA MET A 1 29.32 -52.34 21.01
C MET A 1 30.47 -51.45 21.46
N VAL A 2 30.69 -50.38 20.74
CA VAL A 2 31.66 -49.32 21.12
C VAL A 2 30.98 -48.02 20.79
N GLU A 3 30.59 -47.28 21.81
CA GLU A 3 30.10 -45.91 21.72
C GLU A 3 31.25 -45.00 21.31
N GLN A 4 31.06 -44.20 20.24
CA GLN A 4 31.94 -43.10 19.92
C GLN A 4 31.34 -41.81 20.44
N SER A 5 31.89 -41.32 21.54
CA SER A 5 31.64 -39.99 22.06
C SER A 5 32.35 -38.97 21.20
N ALA A 6 31.57 -38.05 20.58
CA ALA A 6 32.09 -36.90 19.88
C ALA A 6 32.56 -35.83 20.89
N VAL A 7 33.87 -35.60 20.92
CA VAL A 7 34.48 -34.54 21.73
C VAL A 7 34.40 -33.22 20.96
N ASN A 8 33.54 -32.33 21.40
CA ASN A 8 33.52 -30.92 20.96
C ASN A 8 34.73 -30.19 21.55
N ARG A 9 35.72 -29.88 20.71
CA ARG A 9 36.78 -28.95 21.07
C ARG A 9 36.25 -27.53 21.00
N LEU A 10 36.08 -26.89 22.15
CA LEU A 10 35.92 -25.45 22.30
C LEU A 10 37.24 -24.78 21.98
N VAL A 11 37.29 -23.99 20.92
CA VAL A 11 38.37 -23.03 20.68
C VAL A 11 38.07 -21.80 21.50
N VAL A 12 38.81 -21.59 22.59
CA VAL A 12 38.71 -20.39 23.41
C VAL A 12 39.50 -19.27 22.71
N GLY A 13 38.82 -18.40 21.98
CA GLY A 13 39.35 -17.12 21.51
C GLY A 13 39.14 -16.08 22.61
N SER A 14 40.20 -15.34 22.95
CA SER A 14 40.17 -14.24 23.90
C SER A 14 39.44 -13.02 23.37
N SER A 15 38.16 -12.99 23.53
CA SER A 15 37.32 -11.79 23.35
C SER A 15 36.30 -11.73 24.48
N PRO A 16 36.06 -10.55 25.08
CA PRO A 16 35.09 -10.45 26.18
C PRO A 16 33.70 -10.90 25.69
N THR A 17 33.21 -11.93 26.34
CA THR A 17 31.86 -12.45 26.11
C THR A 17 30.82 -11.42 26.56
N TRP A 18 30.39 -10.59 25.63
CA TRP A 18 29.08 -9.98 25.75
C TRP A 18 28.06 -11.10 25.49
N GLY A 19 27.56 -11.66 26.55
CA GLY A 19 26.38 -12.53 26.48
C GLY A 19 25.20 -11.72 26.00
N VAL A 20 25.03 -11.66 24.66
CA VAL A 20 23.79 -11.15 24.08
C VAL A 20 22.74 -12.22 24.34
N VAL A 21 22.03 -12.05 25.44
CA VAL A 21 20.78 -12.75 25.68
C VAL A 21 19.82 -12.30 24.58
N PHE A 22 19.61 -13.14 23.57
CA PHE A 22 18.49 -13.00 22.64
C PHE A 22 17.19 -13.27 23.41
N ASN A 23 16.86 -12.35 24.33
CA ASN A 23 15.52 -12.29 24.88
C ASN A 23 14.61 -11.81 23.75
N ASN A 24 13.77 -12.75 23.27
CA ASN A 24 12.55 -12.49 22.55
C ASN A 24 12.53 -11.10 21.91
N PHE A 25 12.88 -11.06 20.62
CA PHE A 25 12.50 -9.96 19.75
C PHE A 25 10.96 -9.94 19.76
N LYS A 26 10.39 -9.36 20.80
CA LYS A 26 9.07 -8.79 20.73
C LYS A 26 9.24 -7.73 19.66
N LEU A 27 8.84 -8.05 18.42
CA LEU A 27 8.61 -7.02 17.41
C LEU A 27 7.81 -5.98 18.17
N MET A 28 8.42 -4.86 18.52
CA MET A 28 7.69 -3.69 18.95
C MET A 28 6.79 -3.39 17.75
N THR A 29 5.57 -3.86 17.81
CA THR A 29 4.51 -3.40 16.95
C THR A 29 4.42 -1.92 17.25
N ILE A 30 5.14 -1.12 16.47
CA ILE A 30 4.93 0.32 16.45
C ILE A 30 3.46 0.43 16.09
N ILE A 31 2.65 0.94 17.07
CA ILE A 31 1.20 1.13 16.86
C ILE A 31 1.06 2.39 16.01
N ASP A 32 1.60 2.33 14.81
CA ASP A 32 1.52 3.36 13.79
C ASP A 32 0.42 2.97 12.80
N LYS A 33 -0.83 3.15 13.27
CA LYS A 33 -2.02 2.75 12.51
C LYS A 33 -2.36 3.78 11.44
N LEU A 34 -2.87 3.29 10.32
CA LEU A 34 -3.43 4.13 9.26
C LEU A 34 -4.86 4.51 9.63
N LYS A 35 -5.15 5.80 9.73
CA LYS A 35 -6.50 6.31 9.97
C LYS A 35 -7.06 6.93 8.68
N ILE A 36 -8.21 6.44 8.23
CA ILE A 36 -8.95 7.01 7.09
C ILE A 36 -10.38 7.30 7.55
N GLY A 37 -10.78 8.55 7.51
CA GLY A 37 -12.06 8.99 8.05
C GLY A 37 -12.21 8.58 9.53
N ASN A 38 -13.22 7.80 9.84
CA ASN A 38 -13.50 7.31 11.20
C ASN A 38 -12.95 5.90 11.48
N LYS A 39 -12.27 5.27 10.52
CA LYS A 39 -11.73 3.90 10.65
C LYS A 39 -10.21 3.91 10.83
N THR A 40 -9.72 2.87 11.49
CA THR A 40 -8.31 2.67 11.76
C THR A 40 -7.88 1.28 11.31
N PHE A 41 -6.79 1.22 10.57
CA PHE A 41 -6.25 0.01 9.94
C PHE A 41 -4.83 -0.26 10.43
N ASN A 42 -4.47 -1.53 10.55
CA ASN A 42 -3.11 -1.94 10.95
C ASN A 42 -2.18 -2.00 9.73
N SER A 43 -2.73 -2.37 8.58
CA SER A 43 -1.97 -2.47 7.33
C SER A 43 -1.99 -1.15 6.57
N ARG A 44 -0.84 -0.77 6.02
CA ARG A 44 -0.68 0.36 5.08
C ARG A 44 -0.66 -0.10 3.63
N LEU A 45 -0.79 -1.43 3.40
CA LEU A 45 -0.98 -2.04 2.09
C LEU A 45 -2.46 -2.25 1.83
N MET A 46 -2.94 -1.76 0.69
CA MET A 46 -4.27 -2.05 0.15
C MET A 46 -4.11 -2.91 -1.10
N LEU A 47 -4.93 -3.94 -1.26
CA LEU A 47 -4.81 -4.87 -2.38
C LEU A 47 -6.06 -4.85 -3.27
N GLY A 48 -5.82 -4.76 -4.59
CA GLY A 48 -6.86 -4.93 -5.60
C GLY A 48 -7.12 -6.41 -5.91
N THR A 49 -8.32 -6.68 -6.46
CA THR A 49 -8.78 -8.05 -6.78
C THR A 49 -8.84 -8.34 -8.27
N GLY A 50 -8.29 -7.47 -9.10
CA GLY A 50 -8.34 -7.59 -10.56
C GLY A 50 -7.19 -8.42 -11.14
N LYS A 51 -7.43 -9.03 -12.32
CA LYS A 51 -6.41 -9.66 -13.18
C LYS A 51 -5.72 -10.92 -12.63
N TYR A 52 -6.14 -11.47 -11.51
CA TYR A 52 -5.64 -12.77 -11.05
C TYR A 52 -6.09 -13.88 -11.99
N ARG A 53 -5.30 -14.94 -12.06
CA ARG A 53 -5.60 -16.11 -12.91
C ARG A 53 -6.73 -16.96 -12.35
N THR A 54 -6.77 -17.09 -11.03
CA THR A 54 -7.78 -17.87 -10.31
C THR A 54 -8.32 -17.12 -9.09
N VAL A 55 -9.50 -17.53 -8.62
CA VAL A 55 -10.07 -17.05 -7.35
C VAL A 55 -9.18 -17.43 -6.18
N THR A 56 -8.60 -18.63 -6.23
CA THR A 56 -7.67 -19.14 -5.19
C THR A 56 -6.43 -18.25 -5.09
N ASP A 57 -5.81 -17.87 -6.21
CA ASP A 57 -4.67 -16.94 -6.22
C ASP A 57 -5.04 -15.61 -5.57
N THR A 58 -6.27 -15.11 -5.82
CA THR A 58 -6.75 -13.86 -5.23
C THR A 58 -6.87 -13.98 -3.72
N ILE A 59 -7.55 -15.03 -3.22
CA ILE A 59 -7.78 -15.25 -1.79
C ILE A 59 -6.44 -15.41 -1.07
N ASN A 60 -5.56 -16.26 -1.58
CA ASN A 60 -4.27 -16.53 -0.98
C ASN A 60 -3.38 -15.28 -0.98
N SER A 61 -3.42 -14.47 -2.04
CA SER A 61 -2.71 -13.19 -2.08
C SER A 61 -3.23 -12.21 -1.03
N ILE A 62 -4.55 -12.11 -0.83
CA ILE A 62 -5.13 -11.27 0.22
C ILE A 62 -4.65 -11.73 1.60
N VAL A 63 -4.69 -13.03 1.88
CA VAL A 63 -4.24 -13.59 3.16
C VAL A 63 -2.74 -13.31 3.38
N ASN A 64 -1.92 -13.59 2.38
CA ASN A 64 -0.46 -13.44 2.47
C ASN A 64 -0.01 -11.96 2.49
N SER A 65 -0.81 -11.04 1.93
CA SER A 65 -0.54 -9.61 1.99
C SER A 65 -0.80 -9.01 3.36
N GLN A 66 -1.58 -9.66 4.21
CA GLN A 66 -2.04 -9.15 5.51
C GLN A 66 -2.68 -7.75 5.41
N CYS A 67 -3.29 -7.44 4.27
CA CYS A 67 -3.97 -6.16 4.10
C CYS A 67 -5.31 -6.15 4.85
N ASP A 68 -5.64 -5.00 5.43
CA ASP A 68 -6.95 -4.79 6.06
C ASP A 68 -7.99 -4.29 5.04
N ILE A 69 -7.56 -3.69 3.94
CA ILE A 69 -8.43 -3.09 2.92
C ILE A 69 -8.26 -3.81 1.59
N VAL A 70 -9.39 -4.25 1.05
CA VAL A 70 -9.45 -4.91 -0.27
C VAL A 70 -10.35 -4.11 -1.20
N THR A 71 -9.82 -3.69 -2.36
CA THR A 71 -10.62 -2.95 -3.35
C THR A 71 -11.20 -3.86 -4.41
N VAL A 72 -12.48 -3.62 -4.71
CA VAL A 72 -13.27 -4.39 -5.69
C VAL A 72 -13.96 -3.44 -6.67
N ALA A 73 -13.75 -3.65 -7.96
CA ALA A 73 -14.44 -2.88 -9.00
C ALA A 73 -15.93 -3.28 -9.06
N VAL A 74 -16.82 -2.33 -8.73
CA VAL A 74 -18.26 -2.56 -8.64
C VAL A 74 -18.83 -3.04 -9.97
N ARG A 75 -18.40 -2.45 -11.10
CA ARG A 75 -18.85 -2.83 -12.45
C ARG A 75 -18.62 -4.32 -12.76
N ARG A 76 -17.55 -4.94 -12.25
CA ARG A 76 -17.26 -6.36 -12.47
C ARG A 76 -18.35 -7.27 -11.88
N LEU A 77 -18.99 -6.84 -10.81
CA LEU A 77 -20.05 -7.59 -10.13
C LEU A 77 -21.40 -7.43 -10.80
N SER A 78 -21.67 -6.26 -11.39
CA SER A 78 -22.94 -5.97 -12.06
C SER A 78 -23.02 -6.56 -13.47
N THR A 79 -21.92 -6.75 -14.18
CA THR A 79 -21.92 -7.24 -15.56
C THR A 79 -21.88 -8.75 -15.70
N ASN A 80 -21.43 -9.48 -14.69
CA ASN A 80 -21.35 -10.93 -14.68
C ASN A 80 -22.26 -11.50 -13.60
N LEU A 81 -23.53 -11.75 -13.97
CA LEU A 81 -24.46 -12.58 -13.19
C LEU A 81 -24.03 -14.05 -13.06
N ASN A 82 -22.84 -14.41 -13.58
CA ASN A 82 -22.25 -15.71 -13.36
C ASN A 82 -21.83 -15.83 -11.89
N ASN A 83 -22.26 -16.90 -11.25
CA ASN A 83 -22.11 -17.21 -9.83
C ASN A 83 -20.67 -17.08 -9.27
N ASP A 84 -19.65 -17.05 -10.12
CA ASP A 84 -18.23 -17.08 -9.70
C ASP A 84 -17.76 -15.77 -9.04
N ASN A 85 -18.22 -14.60 -9.49
CA ASN A 85 -17.78 -13.31 -8.93
C ASN A 85 -18.48 -12.97 -7.59
N ILE A 86 -19.72 -13.39 -7.42
CA ILE A 86 -20.45 -13.29 -6.15
C ILE A 86 -19.92 -14.35 -5.18
N SER A 87 -19.60 -15.54 -5.69
CA SER A 87 -18.95 -16.62 -4.93
C SER A 87 -17.62 -16.17 -4.31
N PHE A 88 -16.80 -15.42 -5.04
CA PHE A 88 -15.54 -14.88 -4.53
C PHE A 88 -15.73 -13.97 -3.31
N LEU A 89 -16.69 -13.04 -3.35
CA LEU A 89 -16.97 -12.16 -2.20
C LEU A 89 -17.44 -12.95 -0.98
N ASN A 90 -18.20 -14.01 -1.18
CA ASN A 90 -18.70 -14.85 -0.09
C ASN A 90 -17.62 -15.71 0.55
N THR A 91 -16.47 -15.92 -0.12
CA THR A 91 -15.35 -16.69 0.43
C THR A 91 -14.42 -15.87 1.32
N LEU A 92 -14.47 -14.53 1.23
CA LEU A 92 -13.63 -13.65 2.04
C LEU A 92 -14.24 -13.42 3.43
N ASN A 93 -13.36 -13.36 4.44
CA ASN A 93 -13.78 -13.06 5.81
C ASN A 93 -13.89 -11.54 6.05
N TRP A 94 -15.02 -10.96 5.71
CA TRP A 94 -15.30 -9.53 5.85
C TRP A 94 -15.37 -9.02 7.29
N LYS A 95 -15.27 -9.86 8.30
CA LYS A 95 -15.10 -9.43 9.70
C LYS A 95 -13.72 -8.83 9.95
N ASN A 96 -12.73 -9.31 9.21
CA ASN A 96 -11.33 -8.89 9.34
C ASN A 96 -10.87 -8.00 8.18
N LEU A 97 -11.66 -7.90 7.12
CA LEU A 97 -11.36 -7.12 5.93
C LEU A 97 -12.36 -5.98 5.77
N TRP A 98 -11.88 -4.85 5.28
CA TRP A 98 -12.71 -3.70 4.91
C TRP A 98 -12.84 -3.62 3.39
N LEU A 99 -14.06 -3.62 2.90
CA LEU A 99 -14.31 -3.45 1.47
C LEU A 99 -14.07 -1.99 1.08
N LEU A 100 -13.31 -1.77 0.02
CA LEU A 100 -13.18 -0.49 -0.66
C LEU A 100 -13.80 -0.62 -2.06
N PRO A 101 -15.11 -0.31 -2.23
CA PRO A 101 -15.73 -0.31 -3.54
C PRO A 101 -15.05 0.68 -4.46
N ASN A 102 -14.79 0.26 -5.71
CA ASN A 102 -14.09 1.07 -6.71
C ASN A 102 -14.99 1.36 -7.91
N THR A 103 -15.08 2.63 -8.29
CA THR A 103 -15.86 3.09 -9.44
C THR A 103 -15.15 2.88 -10.78
N ALA A 104 -14.14 2.04 -10.83
CA ALA A 104 -13.34 1.74 -12.01
C ALA A 104 -14.19 1.47 -13.26
N GLY A 105 -13.79 2.09 -14.37
CA GLY A 105 -14.51 2.05 -15.65
C GLY A 105 -15.60 3.10 -15.80
N SER A 106 -15.79 3.99 -14.84
CA SER A 106 -16.65 5.16 -14.98
C SER A 106 -15.97 6.22 -15.83
N GLN A 107 -16.65 6.68 -16.89
CA GLN A 107 -16.12 7.69 -17.80
C GLN A 107 -16.56 9.11 -17.43
N THR A 108 -17.63 9.24 -16.65
CA THR A 108 -18.20 10.52 -16.22
C THR A 108 -18.38 10.55 -14.70
N ALA A 109 -18.55 11.76 -14.15
CA ALA A 109 -18.84 11.95 -12.74
C ALA A 109 -20.14 11.23 -12.34
N GLU A 110 -21.18 11.32 -13.19
CA GLU A 110 -22.50 10.72 -12.95
C GLU A 110 -22.41 9.19 -12.92
N ASP A 111 -21.58 8.59 -13.78
CA ASP A 111 -21.33 7.15 -13.76
C ASP A 111 -20.64 6.73 -12.46
N ALA A 112 -19.61 7.47 -12.05
CA ALA A 112 -18.87 7.20 -10.81
C ALA A 112 -19.77 7.33 -9.58
N ILE A 113 -20.61 8.36 -9.52
CA ILE A 113 -21.60 8.54 -8.44
C ILE A 113 -22.53 7.33 -8.37
N ARG A 114 -23.09 6.89 -9.49
CA ARG A 114 -23.98 5.72 -9.54
C ARG A 114 -23.25 4.45 -9.06
N MET A 115 -22.00 4.24 -9.50
CA MET A 115 -21.21 3.10 -9.07
C MET A 115 -20.87 3.17 -7.56
N ALA A 116 -20.69 4.35 -6.99
CA ALA A 116 -20.46 4.51 -5.56
C ALA A 116 -21.64 4.02 -4.72
N PHE A 117 -22.87 4.38 -5.09
CA PHE A 117 -24.08 3.89 -4.41
C PHE A 117 -24.23 2.37 -4.53
N LEU A 118 -24.02 1.80 -5.72
CA LEU A 118 -24.02 0.34 -5.90
C LEU A 118 -22.93 -0.34 -5.06
N GLY A 119 -21.79 0.31 -4.90
CA GLY A 119 -20.70 -0.15 -4.04
C GLY A 119 -21.10 -0.18 -2.56
N HIS A 120 -21.85 0.81 -2.08
CA HIS A 120 -22.39 0.81 -0.73
C HIS A 120 -23.45 -0.29 -0.53
N GLU A 121 -24.35 -0.50 -1.50
CA GLU A 121 -25.31 -1.62 -1.45
C GLU A 121 -24.57 -2.97 -1.34
N LEU A 122 -23.48 -3.13 -2.10
CA LEU A 122 -22.63 -4.31 -2.00
C LEU A 122 -22.00 -4.46 -0.60
N ALA A 123 -21.52 -3.37 -0.01
CA ALA A 123 -20.98 -3.37 1.34
C ALA A 123 -22.04 -3.82 2.36
N CYS A 124 -23.28 -3.36 2.23
CA CYS A 124 -24.40 -3.82 3.05
C CYS A 124 -24.64 -5.33 2.92
N GLN A 125 -24.59 -5.88 1.70
CA GLN A 125 -24.83 -7.31 1.43
C GLN A 125 -23.78 -8.21 2.10
N ILE A 126 -22.51 -7.75 2.22
CA ILE A 126 -21.45 -8.51 2.89
C ILE A 126 -21.35 -8.24 4.40
N GLY A 127 -22.33 -7.54 4.98
CA GLY A 127 -22.40 -7.27 6.41
C GLY A 127 -21.65 -6.03 6.89
N GLN A 128 -21.39 -5.05 6.01
CA GLN A 128 -20.76 -3.77 6.33
C GLN A 128 -21.70 -2.58 6.05
N PRO A 129 -22.87 -2.45 6.70
CA PRO A 129 -23.85 -1.39 6.41
C PRO A 129 -23.33 0.02 6.71
N ASP A 130 -22.36 0.16 7.62
CA ASP A 130 -21.73 1.44 7.96
C ASP A 130 -20.57 1.81 7.02
N ASN A 131 -20.33 1.03 5.97
CA ASN A 131 -19.25 1.24 5.04
C ASN A 131 -19.66 2.16 3.90
N PHE A 132 -19.38 3.45 4.03
CA PHE A 132 -19.53 4.46 2.99
C PHE A 132 -18.22 4.81 2.28
N PHE A 133 -17.20 3.95 2.38
CA PHE A 133 -15.94 4.15 1.66
C PHE A 133 -16.13 3.95 0.16
N VAL A 134 -15.45 4.76 -0.63
CA VAL A 134 -15.40 4.61 -2.08
C VAL A 134 -14.04 5.05 -2.62
N LYS A 135 -13.41 4.18 -3.39
CA LYS A 135 -12.30 4.57 -4.27
C LYS A 135 -12.91 5.18 -5.52
N LEU A 136 -12.75 6.49 -5.65
CA LEU A 136 -13.34 7.27 -6.73
C LEU A 136 -12.39 7.32 -7.91
N GLU A 137 -12.78 6.68 -9.01
CA GLU A 137 -12.11 6.77 -10.30
C GLU A 137 -13.10 7.35 -11.33
N VAL A 138 -12.69 8.42 -12.01
CA VAL A 138 -13.35 8.95 -13.21
C VAL A 138 -12.30 8.99 -14.31
N ILE A 139 -12.44 8.14 -15.32
CA ILE A 139 -11.45 7.94 -16.39
C ILE A 139 -12.14 8.03 -17.72
N SER A 140 -12.08 9.20 -18.37
CA SER A 140 -12.74 9.46 -19.65
C SER A 140 -12.02 8.84 -20.84
N ASP A 141 -10.70 8.63 -20.77
CA ASP A 141 -9.91 7.97 -21.81
C ASP A 141 -9.49 6.54 -21.40
N PRO A 142 -10.08 5.51 -22.03
CA PRO A 142 -9.78 4.11 -21.70
C PRO A 142 -8.40 3.65 -22.18
N LYS A 143 -7.69 4.43 -23.01
CA LYS A 143 -6.39 4.04 -23.57
C LYS A 143 -5.25 4.22 -22.57
N TYR A 144 -5.18 5.39 -21.94
CA TYR A 144 -4.10 5.72 -21.01
C TYR A 144 -4.50 5.53 -19.54
N LEU A 145 -5.79 5.40 -19.25
CA LEU A 145 -6.36 5.21 -17.90
C LEU A 145 -5.93 6.31 -16.92
N LEU A 146 -5.79 7.53 -17.43
CA LEU A 146 -5.50 8.70 -16.61
C LEU A 146 -6.80 9.29 -16.05
N PRO A 147 -6.80 9.69 -14.77
CA PRO A 147 -8.00 10.25 -14.13
C PRO A 147 -8.35 11.63 -14.68
N ASP A 148 -9.65 11.87 -14.87
CA ASP A 148 -10.22 13.16 -15.23
C ASP A 148 -10.34 14.05 -13.97
N PRO A 149 -9.58 15.15 -13.87
CA PRO A 149 -9.60 15.98 -12.67
C PRO A 149 -10.94 16.67 -12.45
N ILE A 150 -11.62 17.12 -13.52
CA ILE A 150 -12.89 17.83 -13.43
C ILE A 150 -14.01 16.89 -13.02
N GLY A 151 -14.08 15.72 -13.64
CA GLY A 151 -15.04 14.69 -13.29
C GLY A 151 -14.85 14.17 -11.87
N THR A 152 -13.60 14.02 -11.45
CA THR A 152 -13.26 13.60 -10.08
C THR A 152 -13.70 14.62 -9.05
N LEU A 153 -13.44 15.92 -9.26
CA LEU A 153 -13.89 17.01 -8.35
C LEU A 153 -15.42 17.03 -8.21
N LYS A 154 -16.15 16.97 -9.34
CA LYS A 154 -17.62 16.96 -9.34
C LYS A 154 -18.20 15.77 -8.59
N ALA A 155 -17.68 14.59 -8.86
CA ALA A 155 -18.14 13.36 -8.20
C ALA A 155 -17.80 13.36 -6.71
N ALA A 156 -16.59 13.79 -6.33
CA ALA A 156 -16.17 13.90 -4.93
C ALA A 156 -17.06 14.83 -4.14
N GLU A 157 -17.32 16.04 -4.63
CA GLU A 157 -18.19 17.02 -3.97
C GLU A 157 -19.59 16.46 -3.70
N PHE A 158 -20.18 15.78 -4.69
CA PHE A 158 -21.50 15.17 -4.55
C PHE A 158 -21.49 14.03 -3.51
N LEU A 159 -20.53 13.13 -3.59
CA LEU A 159 -20.43 11.97 -2.72
C LEU A 159 -20.16 12.35 -1.27
N ILE A 160 -19.30 13.35 -1.03
CA ILE A 160 -19.03 13.89 0.32
C ILE A 160 -20.32 14.46 0.93
N LYS A 161 -21.09 15.27 0.17
CA LYS A 161 -22.41 15.76 0.61
C LYS A 161 -23.42 14.66 0.93
N LYS A 162 -23.21 13.46 0.39
CA LYS A 162 -24.02 12.26 0.67
C LYS A 162 -23.46 11.38 1.80
N GLY A 163 -22.39 11.82 2.45
CA GLY A 163 -21.79 11.14 3.60
C GLY A 163 -20.77 10.05 3.25
N PHE A 164 -20.34 9.97 1.99
CA PHE A 164 -19.29 9.02 1.60
C PHE A 164 -17.91 9.44 2.13
N THR A 165 -17.12 8.43 2.48
CA THR A 165 -15.68 8.55 2.74
C THR A 165 -14.97 8.36 1.41
N VAL A 166 -14.61 9.47 0.77
CA VAL A 166 -14.09 9.48 -0.61
C VAL A 166 -12.57 9.37 -0.63
N LEU A 167 -12.06 8.41 -1.39
CA LEU A 167 -10.64 8.15 -1.67
C LEU A 167 -10.41 8.36 -3.18
N PRO A 168 -10.08 9.58 -3.63
CA PRO A 168 -10.02 9.92 -5.05
C PRO A 168 -8.70 9.49 -5.69
N TYR A 169 -8.76 8.73 -6.79
CA TYR A 169 -7.62 8.43 -7.66
C TYR A 169 -7.36 9.63 -8.58
N ILE A 170 -6.14 10.15 -8.55
CA ILE A 170 -5.76 11.39 -9.25
C ILE A 170 -4.40 11.26 -9.94
N ASN A 171 -4.17 12.17 -10.90
CA ASN A 171 -2.81 12.43 -11.37
C ASN A 171 -1.96 12.98 -10.21
N CYS A 172 -0.64 12.87 -10.36
CA CYS A 172 0.30 13.42 -9.40
C CYS A 172 0.37 14.95 -9.53
N ASP A 173 -0.71 15.62 -9.14
CA ASP A 173 -0.92 17.07 -9.21
C ASP A 173 -1.17 17.62 -7.79
N PRO A 174 -0.21 18.38 -7.22
CA PRO A 174 -0.33 18.92 -5.88
C PRO A 174 -1.54 19.86 -5.68
N MET A 175 -1.91 20.64 -6.69
CA MET A 175 -3.05 21.55 -6.57
C MET A 175 -4.38 20.83 -6.59
N LEU A 176 -4.51 19.78 -7.42
CA LEU A 176 -5.69 18.94 -7.42
C LEU A 176 -5.85 18.19 -6.09
N ALA A 177 -4.73 17.71 -5.52
CA ALA A 177 -4.72 17.05 -4.22
C ALA A 177 -5.26 17.99 -3.12
N LEU A 178 -4.77 19.22 -3.08
CA LEU A 178 -5.23 20.25 -2.14
C LEU A 178 -6.73 20.57 -2.32
N HIS A 179 -7.20 20.77 -3.55
CA HIS A 179 -8.62 21.04 -3.81
C HIS A 179 -9.53 19.89 -3.35
N LEU A 180 -9.12 18.64 -3.51
CA LEU A 180 -9.89 17.49 -3.05
C LEU A 180 -9.88 17.35 -1.53
N GLU A 181 -8.78 17.70 -0.87
CA GLU A 181 -8.72 17.81 0.58
C GLU A 181 -9.66 18.90 1.10
N ASP A 182 -9.63 20.08 0.51
CA ASP A 182 -10.51 21.22 0.86
C ASP A 182 -12.00 20.87 0.68
N LEU A 183 -12.33 20.04 -0.32
CA LEU A 183 -13.69 19.51 -0.50
C LEU A 183 -14.11 18.55 0.62
N GLY A 184 -13.15 17.98 1.37
CA GLY A 184 -13.39 17.02 2.45
C GLY A 184 -13.16 15.57 2.07
N CYS A 185 -12.37 15.28 1.05
CA CYS A 185 -11.90 13.91 0.77
C CYS A 185 -11.12 13.39 1.97
N SER A 186 -11.30 12.10 2.28
CA SER A 186 -10.69 11.49 3.47
C SER A 186 -9.25 11.01 3.25
N THR A 187 -8.80 11.00 2.00
CA THR A 187 -7.43 10.77 1.54
C THR A 187 -7.21 11.47 0.21
N VAL A 188 -5.97 11.51 -0.26
CA VAL A 188 -5.65 11.71 -1.68
C VAL A 188 -4.87 10.51 -2.19
N MET A 189 -5.16 10.08 -3.43
CA MET A 189 -4.56 8.87 -4.02
C MET A 189 -3.87 9.21 -5.34
N PRO A 190 -2.70 9.88 -5.29
CA PRO A 190 -1.92 10.18 -6.49
C PRO A 190 -1.35 8.90 -7.10
N LEU A 191 -1.38 8.80 -8.44
CA LEU A 191 -0.74 7.69 -9.13
C LEU A 191 0.80 7.79 -9.09
N GLY A 192 1.48 6.66 -8.91
CA GLY A 192 2.93 6.57 -9.13
C GLY A 192 3.28 6.61 -10.61
N SER A 193 2.54 5.83 -11.42
CA SER A 193 2.56 5.79 -12.87
C SER A 193 1.25 5.16 -13.38
N PRO A 194 0.94 5.20 -14.69
CA PRO A 194 -0.34 4.73 -15.21
C PRO A 194 -0.69 3.30 -14.78
N ILE A 195 -1.99 3.05 -14.58
CA ILE A 195 -2.52 1.76 -14.12
C ILE A 195 -1.96 0.60 -14.93
N GLY A 196 -1.36 -0.38 -14.26
CA GLY A 196 -0.86 -1.60 -14.88
C GLY A 196 0.44 -1.44 -15.67
N SER A 197 1.07 -0.27 -15.63
CA SER A 197 2.33 -0.02 -16.35
C SER A 197 3.56 -0.62 -15.67
N GLY A 198 3.53 -0.76 -14.33
CA GLY A 198 4.69 -1.22 -13.56
C GLY A 198 5.91 -0.31 -13.68
N GLN A 199 5.71 0.98 -14.00
CA GLN A 199 6.80 1.94 -14.23
C GLN A 199 7.29 2.62 -12.93
N GLY A 200 6.72 2.26 -11.78
CA GLY A 200 7.11 2.77 -10.48
C GLY A 200 6.66 4.20 -10.21
N LEU A 201 7.50 4.96 -9.52
CA LEU A 201 7.23 6.34 -9.07
C LEU A 201 7.83 7.35 -10.05
N ASN A 202 7.11 7.66 -11.12
CA ASN A 202 7.67 8.50 -12.21
C ASN A 202 7.80 9.99 -11.85
N ASN A 203 6.92 10.52 -10.99
CA ASN A 203 6.93 11.93 -10.61
C ASN A 203 7.18 12.07 -9.10
N LEU A 204 8.37 11.69 -8.67
CA LEU A 204 8.75 11.66 -7.26
C LEU A 204 8.64 13.04 -6.61
N THR A 205 9.07 14.10 -7.31
CA THR A 205 9.01 15.48 -6.79
C THR A 205 7.58 15.91 -6.46
N ASN A 206 6.62 15.66 -7.35
CA ASN A 206 5.23 16.04 -7.06
C ASN A 206 4.62 15.16 -5.96
N LEU A 207 5.01 13.87 -5.88
CA LEU A 207 4.59 13.01 -4.76
C LEU A 207 5.09 13.54 -3.43
N GLU A 208 6.36 13.94 -3.34
CA GLU A 208 6.93 14.55 -2.14
C GLU A 208 6.20 15.84 -1.76
N ILE A 209 5.91 16.73 -2.73
CA ILE A 209 5.13 17.96 -2.50
C ILE A 209 3.73 17.64 -1.95
N ILE A 210 3.04 16.65 -2.51
CA ILE A 210 1.71 16.22 -2.03
C ILE A 210 1.83 15.71 -0.59
N ILE A 211 2.80 14.84 -0.31
CA ILE A 211 3.00 14.24 1.01
C ILE A 211 3.32 15.31 2.07
N GLU A 212 4.16 16.28 1.74
CA GLU A 212 4.55 17.35 2.67
C GLU A 212 3.40 18.30 3.03
N ASN A 213 2.46 18.51 2.09
CA ASN A 213 1.41 19.52 2.26
C ASN A 213 0.03 18.95 2.63
N ALA A 214 -0.20 17.64 2.45
CA ALA A 214 -1.47 17.01 2.76
C ALA A 214 -1.71 16.91 4.26
N ASN A 215 -2.92 17.26 4.72
CA ASN A 215 -3.39 17.02 6.08
C ASN A 215 -4.25 15.76 6.20
N VAL A 216 -4.51 15.08 5.07
CA VAL A 216 -5.16 13.77 4.99
C VAL A 216 -4.17 12.72 4.52
N PRO A 217 -4.39 11.43 4.80
CA PRO A 217 -3.48 10.37 4.36
C PRO A 217 -3.27 10.37 2.86
N VAL A 218 -2.01 10.24 2.45
CA VAL A 218 -1.60 10.10 1.06
C VAL A 218 -1.35 8.63 0.74
N ILE A 219 -2.14 8.07 -0.16
CA ILE A 219 -2.04 6.67 -0.59
C ILE A 219 -1.55 6.64 -2.04
N ILE A 220 -0.34 6.16 -2.27
CA ILE A 220 0.15 6.03 -3.65
C ILE A 220 -0.53 4.85 -4.32
N ASP A 221 -1.21 5.13 -5.44
CA ASP A 221 -2.04 4.17 -6.16
C ASP A 221 -1.53 3.99 -7.59
N ALA A 222 -1.54 2.76 -8.07
CA ALA A 222 -1.11 2.38 -9.41
C ALA A 222 0.39 2.57 -9.73
N GLY A 223 0.85 1.85 -10.73
CA GLY A 223 2.20 1.95 -11.27
C GLY A 223 3.28 1.22 -10.49
N ILE A 224 3.09 0.92 -9.22
CA ILE A 224 4.05 0.15 -8.41
C ILE A 224 4.16 -1.27 -8.99
N GLY A 225 5.35 -1.64 -9.46
CA GLY A 225 5.63 -2.92 -10.12
C GLY A 225 6.50 -3.85 -9.28
N SER A 226 7.19 -3.34 -8.25
CA SER A 226 8.14 -4.12 -7.45
C SER A 226 8.08 -3.77 -5.96
N PRO A 227 8.53 -4.69 -5.07
CA PRO A 227 8.64 -4.41 -3.64
C PRO A 227 9.54 -3.21 -3.31
N SER A 228 10.63 -2.99 -4.06
CA SER A 228 11.51 -1.84 -3.85
C SER A 228 10.82 -0.50 -4.09
N GLU A 229 9.91 -0.43 -5.05
CA GLU A 229 9.11 0.77 -5.33
C GLU A 229 8.05 1.00 -4.24
N ALA A 230 7.43 -0.08 -3.72
CA ALA A 230 6.53 0.01 -2.58
C ALA A 230 7.26 0.50 -1.31
N ALA A 231 8.48 -0.01 -1.04
CA ALA A 231 9.32 0.48 0.05
C ALA A 231 9.67 1.96 -0.16
N LYS A 232 10.06 2.34 -1.38
CA LYS A 232 10.39 3.74 -1.72
C LYS A 232 9.21 4.68 -1.52
N ALA A 233 7.99 4.28 -1.91
CA ALA A 233 6.78 5.05 -1.66
C ALA A 233 6.58 5.34 -0.17
N MET A 234 6.81 4.35 0.68
CA MET A 234 6.70 4.51 2.13
C MET A 234 7.86 5.31 2.74
N GLU A 235 9.09 5.18 2.21
CA GLU A 235 10.28 5.92 2.66
C GLU A 235 10.16 7.43 2.45
N ILE A 236 9.49 7.88 1.37
CA ILE A 236 9.24 9.30 1.12
C ILE A 236 8.10 9.87 1.98
N GLY A 237 7.44 9.04 2.79
CA GLY A 237 6.44 9.48 3.75
C GLY A 237 4.99 9.22 3.35
N ALA A 238 4.71 8.49 2.27
CA ALA A 238 3.35 8.06 1.97
C ALA A 238 2.73 7.32 3.17
N ASP A 239 1.43 7.47 3.37
CA ASP A 239 0.71 6.79 4.45
C ASP A 239 0.33 5.37 4.12
N GLY A 240 0.26 5.04 2.85
CA GLY A 240 0.00 3.70 2.37
C GLY A 240 0.19 3.58 0.86
N VAL A 241 0.04 2.37 0.37
CA VAL A 241 0.06 2.05 -1.06
C VAL A 241 -1.12 1.16 -1.42
N LEU A 242 -1.69 1.39 -2.59
CA LEU A 242 -2.66 0.50 -3.20
C LEU A 242 -2.05 -0.09 -4.47
N LEU A 243 -2.04 -1.41 -4.57
CA LEU A 243 -1.52 -2.10 -5.73
C LEU A 243 -2.36 -3.33 -6.09
N ASN A 244 -2.25 -3.77 -7.32
CA ASN A 244 -2.97 -4.93 -7.81
C ASN A 244 -2.12 -5.70 -8.84
N THR A 245 -1.84 -5.10 -10.00
CA THR A 245 -1.25 -5.77 -11.16
C THR A 245 0.09 -6.42 -10.86
N ALA A 246 0.93 -5.76 -10.05
CA ALA A 246 2.25 -6.30 -9.67
C ALA A 246 2.16 -7.64 -8.93
N VAL A 247 1.12 -7.83 -8.13
CA VAL A 247 0.85 -9.10 -7.45
C VAL A 247 0.16 -10.06 -8.40
N ALA A 248 -0.97 -9.66 -8.98
CA ALA A 248 -1.83 -10.52 -9.77
C ALA A 248 -1.15 -11.13 -11.02
N GLN A 249 -0.22 -10.40 -11.64
CA GLN A 249 0.50 -10.83 -12.84
C GLN A 249 1.90 -11.38 -12.56
N SER A 250 2.31 -11.48 -11.31
CA SER A 250 3.55 -12.17 -10.94
C SER A 250 3.47 -13.66 -11.24
N LYS A 251 4.61 -14.32 -11.28
CA LYS A 251 4.66 -15.79 -11.45
C LYS A 251 4.06 -16.52 -10.25
N ASP A 252 4.24 -15.95 -9.06
CA ASP A 252 3.76 -16.45 -7.77
C ASP A 252 3.10 -15.30 -7.02
N PRO A 253 1.76 -15.11 -7.18
CA PRO A 253 1.03 -13.99 -6.57
C PRO A 253 1.08 -14.00 -5.03
N GLU A 254 1.02 -15.18 -4.42
CA GLU A 254 1.04 -15.32 -2.96
C GLU A 254 2.36 -14.82 -2.37
N ARG A 255 3.48 -15.27 -2.95
CA ARG A 255 4.82 -14.84 -2.54
C ARG A 255 5.06 -13.37 -2.82
N MET A 256 4.55 -12.86 -3.94
CA MET A 256 4.65 -11.44 -4.27
C MET A 256 3.83 -10.57 -3.31
N ALA A 257 2.64 -11.02 -2.90
CA ALA A 257 1.82 -10.34 -1.89
C ALA A 257 2.57 -10.21 -0.55
N SER A 258 3.21 -11.30 -0.09
CA SER A 258 4.06 -11.29 1.10
C SER A 258 5.24 -10.32 0.95
N ALA A 259 5.91 -10.31 -0.19
CA ALA A 259 7.04 -9.43 -0.46
C ALA A 259 6.63 -7.96 -0.46
N MET A 260 5.46 -7.63 -1.03
CA MET A 260 4.92 -6.26 -1.01
C MET A 260 4.58 -5.80 0.42
N ASN A 261 3.97 -6.67 1.23
CA ASN A 261 3.69 -6.37 2.63
C ASN A 261 4.97 -6.05 3.43
N LEU A 262 5.99 -6.89 3.31
CA LEU A 262 7.29 -6.68 3.96
C LEU A 262 7.96 -5.38 3.50
N ALA A 263 7.85 -5.05 2.22
CA ALA A 263 8.39 -3.82 1.65
C ALA A 263 7.70 -2.57 2.22
N VAL A 264 6.37 -2.59 2.31
CA VAL A 264 5.58 -1.50 2.89
C VAL A 264 5.94 -1.28 4.36
N GLN A 265 6.06 -2.36 5.13
CA GLN A 265 6.49 -2.29 6.53
C GLN A 265 7.91 -1.75 6.66
N SER A 266 8.85 -2.24 5.86
CA SER A 266 10.25 -1.81 5.86
C SER A 266 10.39 -0.32 5.52
N GLY A 267 9.71 0.15 4.45
CA GLY A 267 9.75 1.56 4.06
C GLY A 267 9.14 2.48 5.13
N ARG A 268 8.03 2.06 5.76
CA ARG A 268 7.44 2.84 6.87
C ARG A 268 8.36 2.93 8.08
N LEU A 269 9.02 1.83 8.45
CA LEU A 269 9.98 1.82 9.55
C LEU A 269 11.18 2.73 9.23
N ALA A 270 11.67 2.73 7.99
CA ALA A 270 12.75 3.60 7.55
C ALA A 270 12.35 5.08 7.62
N TYR A 271 11.13 5.43 7.19
CA TYR A 271 10.59 6.80 7.31
C TYR A 271 10.52 7.26 8.77
N LEU A 272 9.97 6.43 9.65
CA LEU A 272 9.84 6.76 11.08
C LEU A 272 11.19 6.84 11.81
N ALA A 273 12.17 6.04 11.39
CA ALA A 273 13.53 6.08 11.94
C ALA A 273 14.32 7.32 11.49
N GLY A 274 13.95 7.90 10.35
CA GLY A 274 14.73 8.94 9.70
C GLY A 274 15.95 8.37 8.96
N CYS A 275 15.93 8.41 7.63
CA CYS A 275 17.09 8.00 6.84
C CYS A 275 18.25 8.99 7.00
N MET A 276 19.48 8.50 6.94
CA MET A 276 20.65 9.37 6.95
C MET A 276 20.68 10.28 5.72
N GLU A 277 21.21 11.47 5.89
CA GLU A 277 21.43 12.40 4.78
C GLU A 277 22.42 11.86 3.75
N LYS A 278 22.11 12.07 2.48
CA LYS A 278 23.02 11.74 1.38
C LYS A 278 24.20 12.72 1.37
N LYS A 279 25.42 12.19 1.30
CA LYS A 279 26.66 12.97 1.20
C LYS A 279 27.28 12.77 -0.17
N HIS A 280 27.91 13.85 -0.69
CA HIS A 280 28.61 13.80 -1.98
C HIS A 280 29.99 13.11 -1.88
N TYR A 281 30.50 12.92 -0.66
CA TYR A 281 31.83 12.32 -0.41
C TYR A 281 31.71 11.24 0.67
N ALA A 282 32.69 10.35 0.64
CA ALA A 282 32.77 9.27 1.62
C ALA A 282 33.13 9.83 3.02
N ALA A 283 32.51 9.22 4.04
CA ALA A 283 32.91 9.43 5.43
C ALA A 283 33.31 8.07 6.01
N PRO A 284 34.51 7.94 6.64
CA PRO A 284 34.95 6.68 7.21
C PRO A 284 34.03 6.28 8.36
N SER A 285 33.66 5.01 8.41
CA SER A 285 32.80 4.44 9.48
C SER A 285 33.63 4.06 10.73
N SER A 286 34.95 4.01 10.61
CA SER A 286 35.89 3.75 11.73
C SER A 286 36.74 4.96 12.00
N PRO A 287 37.13 5.25 13.27
CA PRO A 287 38.09 6.33 13.58
C PRO A 287 39.38 6.12 12.83
N VAL A 288 39.87 7.17 12.12
CA VAL A 288 41.13 7.11 11.35
C VAL A 288 42.30 7.63 12.18
N ASP A 289 42.04 8.17 13.38
CA ASP A 289 43.00 8.99 14.14
C ASP A 289 44.15 8.21 14.83
N HIS A 290 44.23 6.87 14.67
CA HIS A 290 45.24 6.05 15.31
C HIS A 290 46.23 5.35 14.37
N ILE A 291 46.14 5.57 13.04
CA ILE A 291 47.07 4.90 12.09
C ILE A 291 48.41 5.65 11.93
N SER A 292 48.48 6.90 12.37
CA SER A 292 49.68 7.75 12.19
C SER A 292 50.75 7.63 13.29
N GLN A 293 50.64 6.71 14.26
CA GLN A 293 51.59 6.56 15.35
C GLN A 293 52.42 5.25 15.33
N ILE A 294 52.40 4.49 14.27
CA ILE A 294 53.39 3.43 14.10
C ILE A 294 54.66 4.12 13.56
N LYS A 295 55.47 4.69 14.47
CA LYS A 295 56.81 5.08 14.17
C LYS A 295 57.59 3.85 13.75
N GLN A 296 58.19 3.92 12.54
CA GLN A 296 59.23 3.00 12.12
C GLN A 296 60.31 2.97 13.22
N ALA A 297 60.53 1.80 13.82
CA ALA A 297 61.68 1.47 14.61
C ALA A 297 62.65 0.73 13.72
#